data_82ff147d48f58db02741efcac62f5351
#
_entry.id   82ff147d48f58db02741efcac62f5351
#
_cell.length_a   1.000
_cell.length_b   1.000
_cell.length_c   1.000
_cell.angle_alpha   90.00
_cell.angle_beta   90.00
_cell.angle_gamma   90.00
#
_symmetry.space_group_name_H-M   'P 1'
#
loop_
_entity.id
_entity.type
_entity.pdbx_description
1 polymer ?
#
loop_
_entity_poly.entity_id
_entity_poly.type
_entity_poly.pdbx_seq_one_letter_code
_entity_poly.pdbx_strand_id
1 'polypeptide(L)'
;MIFIAGNEDFLQGDIVYTKSCNEAKKKGVIINTIYCGNKMQGLQEHWNLGGECGNGSFTNINSDVKLEEIPTPYDSTLFVLNDRLNSTYIYYGVAGRAGYSKLYDVDQSNYSANKSGALKRVTVKGNKALYKNDSWDLVDATTADSTIIAKVDTKTLPDTLKNKSRSELLQIVKNKNSERESIQKEIETVNAKRESFIATEKTKKAAKNNDQTLESEIEKIIRNQAQRFNMVIQ
;
A
#
# COMPACT_ATOMS: atom_id res chain seq x y z
N MET A 1 -5.60 -15.22 5.29
CA MET A 1 -4.82 -14.84 6.47
C MET A 1 -5.29 -13.50 6.99
N ILE A 2 -5.44 -13.35 8.31
CA ILE A 2 -5.81 -12.10 8.99
C ILE A 2 -4.73 -11.78 10.02
N PHE A 3 -4.34 -10.52 10.14
CA PHE A 3 -3.53 -9.99 11.22
C PHE A 3 -4.38 -9.03 12.06
N ILE A 4 -4.38 -9.25 13.37
CA ILE A 4 -5.05 -8.38 14.35
C ILE A 4 -3.96 -7.77 15.22
N ALA A 5 -3.85 -6.44 15.26
CA ALA A 5 -2.88 -5.73 16.06
C ALA A 5 -3.59 -4.76 17.02
N GLY A 6 -3.12 -4.68 18.26
CA GLY A 6 -3.68 -3.78 19.28
C GLY A 6 -2.97 -3.92 20.62
N ASN A 7 -3.50 -3.22 21.61
CA ASN A 7 -2.96 -3.16 22.97
C ASN A 7 -4.05 -3.17 24.07
N GLU A 8 -5.28 -3.49 23.70
CA GLU A 8 -6.39 -3.67 24.62
C GLU A 8 -6.56 -5.17 24.94
N ASP A 9 -7.34 -5.55 25.98
CA ASP A 9 -7.61 -6.96 26.26
C ASP A 9 -8.31 -7.63 25.07
N PHE A 10 -7.76 -8.75 24.61
CA PHE A 10 -8.27 -9.48 23.46
C PHE A 10 -9.66 -10.08 23.68
N LEU A 11 -10.06 -10.26 24.93
CA LEU A 11 -11.37 -10.81 25.29
C LEU A 11 -12.48 -9.76 25.39
N GLN A 12 -12.17 -8.49 25.14
CA GLN A 12 -13.18 -7.43 25.17
C GLN A 12 -14.21 -7.57 24.05
N GLY A 13 -15.41 -7.03 24.29
CA GLY A 13 -16.50 -6.96 23.32
C GLY A 13 -17.55 -8.06 23.48
N ASP A 14 -18.64 -7.90 22.76
CA ASP A 14 -19.86 -8.76 22.92
C ASP A 14 -19.74 -10.11 22.19
N ILE A 15 -18.79 -10.24 21.26
CA ILE A 15 -18.61 -11.45 20.47
C ILE A 15 -17.47 -12.28 21.04
N VAL A 16 -17.79 -13.46 21.52
CA VAL A 16 -16.80 -14.41 22.03
C VAL A 16 -15.80 -14.79 20.91
N TYR A 17 -14.52 -14.50 21.10
CA TYR A 17 -13.48 -14.70 20.10
C TYR A 17 -13.41 -16.14 19.55
N THR A 18 -13.70 -17.17 20.39
CA THR A 18 -13.70 -18.57 19.96
C THR A 18 -14.73 -18.87 18.88
N LYS A 19 -15.87 -18.16 18.87
CA LYS A 19 -16.86 -18.28 17.81
C LYS A 19 -16.30 -17.76 16.48
N SER A 20 -15.68 -16.58 16.51
CA SER A 20 -15.04 -15.97 15.33
C SER A 20 -13.88 -16.81 14.79
N CYS A 21 -13.04 -17.35 15.69
CA CYS A 21 -11.97 -18.27 15.32
C CYS A 21 -12.48 -19.56 14.66
N ASN A 22 -13.54 -20.15 15.19
CA ASN A 22 -14.11 -21.38 14.63
C ASN A 22 -14.67 -21.15 13.23
N GLU A 23 -15.33 -20.02 13.00
CA GLU A 23 -15.79 -19.64 11.66
C GLU A 23 -14.63 -19.38 10.69
N ALA A 24 -13.56 -18.74 11.15
CA ALA A 24 -12.34 -18.55 10.37
C ALA A 24 -11.70 -19.89 9.97
N LYS A 25 -11.58 -20.83 10.93
CA LYS A 25 -11.04 -22.18 10.67
C LYS A 25 -11.86 -22.94 9.63
N LYS A 26 -13.19 -22.91 9.71
CA LYS A 26 -14.07 -23.54 8.72
C LYS A 26 -13.83 -23.02 7.30
N LYS A 27 -13.43 -21.77 7.18
CA LYS A 27 -13.12 -21.09 5.91
C LYS A 27 -11.64 -21.17 5.51
N GLY A 28 -10.81 -21.92 6.24
CA GLY A 28 -9.37 -22.00 6.00
C GLY A 28 -8.62 -20.68 6.25
N VAL A 29 -9.19 -19.75 7.03
CA VAL A 29 -8.57 -18.47 7.35
C VAL A 29 -7.71 -18.60 8.60
N ILE A 30 -6.42 -18.24 8.49
CA ILE A 30 -5.48 -18.19 9.61
C ILE A 30 -5.54 -16.80 10.24
N ILE A 31 -5.60 -16.74 11.59
CA ILE A 31 -5.61 -15.51 12.37
C ILE A 31 -4.28 -15.40 13.12
N ASN A 32 -3.55 -14.30 12.91
CA ASN A 32 -2.34 -13.94 13.64
C ASN A 32 -2.61 -12.73 14.51
N THR A 33 -2.07 -12.72 15.72
CA THR A 33 -2.22 -11.62 16.67
C THR A 33 -0.89 -10.97 16.98
N ILE A 34 -0.89 -9.64 17.08
CA ILE A 34 0.29 -8.81 17.34
C ILE A 34 -0.05 -7.84 18.46
N TYR A 35 0.57 -8.04 19.62
CA TYR A 35 0.42 -7.12 20.72
C TYR A 35 1.35 -5.90 20.54
N CYS A 36 0.78 -4.70 20.62
CA CYS A 36 1.54 -3.44 20.52
C CYS A 36 2.01 -3.04 21.93
N GLY A 37 3.04 -3.70 22.44
CA GLY A 37 3.58 -3.50 23.79
C GLY A 37 4.51 -4.62 24.25
N ASN A 38 4.65 -4.74 25.56
CA ASN A 38 5.47 -5.78 26.18
C ASN A 38 4.85 -7.17 26.02
N LYS A 39 5.64 -8.19 25.70
CA LYS A 39 5.17 -9.57 25.48
C LYS A 39 4.41 -10.14 26.68
N MET A 40 4.89 -9.90 27.90
CA MET A 40 4.24 -10.43 29.11
C MET A 40 2.85 -9.79 29.31
N GLN A 41 2.72 -8.51 29.03
CA GLN A 41 1.45 -7.83 29.08
C GLN A 41 0.49 -8.37 28.00
N GLY A 42 0.97 -8.60 26.78
CA GLY A 42 0.14 -9.22 25.73
C GLY A 42 -0.36 -10.62 26.07
N LEU A 43 0.41 -11.40 26.85
CA LEU A 43 -0.04 -12.67 27.39
C LEU A 43 -1.11 -12.50 28.48
N GLN A 44 -0.93 -11.51 29.37
CA GLN A 44 -1.93 -11.17 30.40
C GLN A 44 -3.24 -10.68 29.80
N GLU A 45 -3.17 -9.96 28.69
CA GLU A 45 -4.32 -9.46 27.92
C GLU A 45 -4.79 -10.44 26.83
N HIS A 46 -4.43 -11.71 26.95
CA HIS A 46 -4.98 -12.87 26.22
C HIS A 46 -4.71 -12.88 24.70
N TRP A 47 -3.77 -12.10 24.18
CA TRP A 47 -3.48 -12.02 22.74
C TRP A 47 -2.96 -13.33 22.13
N ASN A 48 -2.29 -14.17 22.92
CA ASN A 48 -1.87 -15.51 22.49
C ASN A 48 -3.08 -16.41 22.15
N LEU A 49 -4.19 -16.28 22.89
CA LEU A 49 -5.39 -17.10 22.66
C LEU A 49 -5.99 -16.88 21.28
N GLY A 50 -5.95 -15.66 20.75
CA GLY A 50 -6.40 -15.34 19.40
C GLY A 50 -5.57 -16.02 18.31
N GLY A 51 -4.23 -15.98 18.44
CA GLY A 51 -3.31 -16.66 17.55
C GLY A 51 -3.47 -18.19 17.58
N GLU A 52 -3.52 -18.78 18.76
CA GLU A 52 -3.72 -20.23 18.98
C GLU A 52 -5.07 -20.69 18.43
N CYS A 53 -6.15 -19.99 18.79
CA CYS A 53 -7.49 -20.28 18.31
C CYS A 53 -7.59 -20.17 16.77
N GLY A 54 -6.92 -19.18 16.20
CA GLY A 54 -6.91 -18.91 14.76
C GLY A 54 -5.97 -19.80 13.93
N ASN A 55 -5.32 -20.82 14.53
CA ASN A 55 -4.28 -21.63 13.88
C ASN A 55 -3.10 -20.81 13.31
N GLY A 56 -2.87 -19.64 13.90
CA GLY A 56 -1.84 -18.69 13.54
C GLY A 56 -0.74 -18.55 14.58
N SER A 57 -0.22 -17.36 14.69
CA SER A 57 0.90 -17.01 15.59
C SER A 57 0.55 -15.79 16.45
N PHE A 58 1.09 -15.77 17.67
CA PHE A 58 1.14 -14.57 18.49
C PHE A 58 2.56 -14.02 18.50
N THR A 59 2.67 -12.70 18.34
CA THR A 59 3.92 -11.96 18.55
C THR A 59 3.62 -10.61 19.20
N ASN A 60 4.67 -9.92 19.60
CA ASN A 60 4.56 -8.54 20.09
C ASN A 60 5.56 -7.64 19.36
N ILE A 61 5.24 -6.36 19.33
CA ILE A 61 6.13 -5.31 18.87
C ILE A 61 6.24 -4.24 19.95
N ASN A 62 7.40 -3.62 20.04
CA ASN A 62 7.52 -2.42 20.85
C ASN A 62 6.95 -1.22 20.06
N SER A 63 5.79 -0.72 20.48
CA SER A 63 5.11 0.40 19.85
C SER A 63 5.90 1.73 19.93
N ASP A 64 6.84 1.82 20.86
CA ASP A 64 7.62 3.05 21.09
C ASP A 64 8.89 3.10 20.24
N VAL A 65 9.28 1.99 19.61
CA VAL A 65 10.40 1.97 18.67
C VAL A 65 9.99 2.63 17.38
N LYS A 66 10.34 3.89 17.21
CA LYS A 66 10.25 4.54 15.90
C LYS A 66 11.17 3.80 14.93
N LEU A 67 10.58 3.30 13.83
CA LEU A 67 11.37 2.82 12.71
C LEU A 67 12.33 3.92 12.30
N GLU A 68 13.63 3.67 12.43
CA GLU A 68 14.65 4.60 11.99
C GLU A 68 14.52 4.73 10.46
N GLU A 69 14.02 5.86 10.00
CA GLU A 69 13.98 6.16 8.58
C GLU A 69 15.42 6.27 8.07
N ILE A 70 15.78 5.44 7.11
CA ILE A 70 17.06 5.53 6.41
C ILE A 70 16.84 6.40 5.18
N PRO A 71 17.24 7.70 5.23
CA PRO A 71 17.13 8.56 4.07
C PRO A 71 18.08 8.05 2.98
N THR A 72 17.59 8.11 1.75
CA THR A 72 18.37 7.63 0.61
C THR A 72 18.57 8.75 -0.43
N PRO A 73 19.62 8.68 -1.24
CA PRO A 73 19.82 9.66 -2.34
C PRO A 73 18.74 9.55 -3.44
N TYR A 74 17.89 8.55 -3.38
CA TYR A 74 16.82 8.29 -4.36
C TYR A 74 15.46 8.90 -3.97
N ASP A 75 15.28 9.31 -2.72
CA ASP A 75 13.99 9.73 -2.18
C ASP A 75 13.43 10.95 -2.90
N SER A 76 14.25 11.97 -3.15
CA SER A 76 13.84 13.18 -3.89
C SER A 76 13.43 12.87 -5.32
N THR A 77 14.15 11.95 -5.98
CA THR A 77 13.81 11.52 -7.35
C THR A 77 12.44 10.84 -7.38
N LEU A 78 12.11 10.00 -6.39
CA LEU A 78 10.80 9.35 -6.29
C LEU A 78 9.67 10.37 -6.11
N PHE A 79 9.87 11.44 -5.32
CA PHE A 79 8.87 12.50 -5.21
C PHE A 79 8.66 13.27 -6.51
N VAL A 80 9.72 13.61 -7.23
CA VAL A 80 9.63 14.23 -8.57
C VAL A 80 8.88 13.31 -9.54
N LEU A 81 9.16 12.01 -9.52
CA LEU A 81 8.45 11.03 -10.33
C LEU A 81 6.97 10.91 -9.95
N ASN A 82 6.62 11.01 -8.66
CA ASN A 82 5.23 11.07 -8.22
C ASN A 82 4.48 12.28 -8.80
N ASP A 83 5.10 13.45 -8.78
CA ASP A 83 4.48 14.67 -9.34
C ASP A 83 4.29 14.55 -10.85
N ARG A 84 5.28 14.01 -11.56
CA ARG A 84 5.16 13.69 -12.99
C ARG A 84 4.06 12.67 -13.24
N LEU A 85 3.98 11.61 -12.43
CA LEU A 85 2.91 10.62 -12.51
C LEU A 85 1.54 11.27 -12.31
N ASN A 86 1.41 12.15 -11.30
CA ASN A 86 0.17 12.87 -11.01
C ASN A 86 -0.28 13.75 -12.19
N SER A 87 0.65 14.33 -12.94
CA SER A 87 0.33 15.14 -14.13
C SER A 87 -0.20 14.34 -15.32
N THR A 88 -0.15 13.00 -15.26
CA THR A 88 -0.70 12.13 -16.30
C THR A 88 -2.17 11.81 -16.13
N TYR A 89 -2.76 12.06 -14.95
CA TYR A 89 -4.18 11.79 -14.71
C TYR A 89 -5.06 12.84 -15.36
N ILE A 90 -6.15 12.39 -15.96
CA ILE A 90 -7.19 13.23 -16.59
C ILE A 90 -8.52 12.89 -15.93
N TYR A 91 -9.00 13.76 -15.04
CA TYR A 91 -10.29 13.52 -14.40
C TYR A 91 -11.45 13.57 -15.38
N TYR A 92 -12.47 12.73 -15.17
CA TYR A 92 -13.71 12.69 -15.95
C TYR A 92 -14.90 12.24 -15.10
N GLY A 93 -16.10 12.52 -15.60
CA GLY A 93 -17.33 12.12 -14.91
C GLY A 93 -17.63 12.93 -13.64
N VAL A 94 -18.75 12.62 -12.99
CA VAL A 94 -19.24 13.37 -11.81
C VAL A 94 -18.23 13.29 -10.64
N ALA A 95 -17.62 12.15 -10.41
CA ALA A 95 -16.64 11.94 -9.35
C ALA A 95 -15.22 12.40 -9.72
N GLY A 96 -14.98 12.78 -10.97
CA GLY A 96 -13.64 13.00 -11.53
C GLY A 96 -12.84 14.05 -10.78
N ARG A 97 -13.41 15.24 -10.61
CA ARG A 97 -12.73 16.35 -9.92
C ARG A 97 -12.44 16.02 -8.45
N ALA A 98 -13.40 15.39 -7.75
CA ALA A 98 -13.22 15.00 -6.36
C ALA A 98 -12.13 13.91 -6.20
N GLY A 99 -12.12 12.92 -7.10
CA GLY A 99 -11.08 11.87 -7.12
C GLY A 99 -9.69 12.45 -7.37
N TYR A 100 -9.59 13.38 -8.32
CA TYR A 100 -8.35 14.08 -8.63
C TYR A 100 -7.84 14.94 -7.47
N SER A 101 -8.73 15.71 -6.81
CA SER A 101 -8.37 16.48 -5.61
C SER A 101 -7.90 15.56 -4.50
N LYS A 102 -8.65 14.51 -4.21
CA LYS A 102 -8.30 13.53 -3.18
C LYS A 102 -6.93 12.87 -3.41
N LEU A 103 -6.53 12.64 -4.66
CA LEU A 103 -5.21 12.13 -4.99
C LEU A 103 -4.11 13.02 -4.40
N TYR A 104 -4.20 14.34 -4.65
CA TYR A 104 -3.23 15.33 -4.15
C TYR A 104 -3.30 15.50 -2.64
N ASP A 105 -4.51 15.57 -2.06
CA ASP A 105 -4.70 15.72 -0.62
C ASP A 105 -4.06 14.55 0.15
N VAL A 106 -4.23 13.32 -0.35
CA VAL A 106 -3.64 12.13 0.26
C VAL A 106 -2.13 12.11 0.08
N ASP A 107 -1.60 12.49 -1.09
CA ASP A 107 -0.15 12.59 -1.32
C ASP A 107 0.47 13.62 -0.37
N GLN A 108 -0.13 14.80 -0.24
CA GLN A 108 0.34 15.87 0.63
C GLN A 108 0.28 15.47 2.12
N SER A 109 -0.82 14.84 2.54
CA SER A 109 -0.98 14.36 3.91
C SER A 109 0.08 13.33 4.28
N ASN A 110 0.33 12.36 3.39
CA ASN A 110 1.39 11.37 3.60
C ASN A 110 2.77 12.03 3.66
N TYR A 111 3.07 12.95 2.75
CA TYR A 111 4.36 13.64 2.73
C TYR A 111 4.62 14.42 4.02
N SER A 112 3.58 15.10 4.55
CA SER A 112 3.68 15.90 5.77
C SER A 112 3.77 15.05 7.04
N ALA A 113 3.08 13.90 7.07
CA ALA A 113 3.01 13.04 8.24
C ALA A 113 4.24 12.11 8.36
N ASN A 114 4.64 11.48 7.25
CA ASN A 114 5.69 10.46 7.24
C ASN A 114 6.27 10.29 5.83
N LYS A 115 7.50 10.72 5.63
CA LYS A 115 8.19 10.60 4.32
C LYS A 115 8.33 9.15 3.86
N SER A 116 8.59 8.21 4.74
CA SER A 116 8.70 6.78 4.40
C SER A 116 7.36 6.26 3.90
N GLY A 117 6.25 6.60 4.56
CA GLY A 117 4.91 6.27 4.10
C GLY A 117 4.58 6.88 2.75
N ALA A 118 4.98 8.15 2.52
CA ALA A 118 4.83 8.79 1.23
C ALA A 118 5.60 8.08 0.12
N LEU A 119 6.83 7.64 0.37
CA LEU A 119 7.65 6.90 -0.60
C LEU A 119 7.05 5.51 -0.91
N LYS A 120 6.54 4.79 0.10
CA LYS A 120 5.80 3.53 -0.11
C LYS A 120 4.57 3.75 -0.99
N ARG A 121 3.84 4.86 -0.80
CA ARG A 121 2.71 5.22 -1.65
C ARG A 121 3.13 5.49 -3.09
N VAL A 122 4.25 6.18 -3.33
CA VAL A 122 4.80 6.39 -4.69
C VAL A 122 5.07 5.04 -5.36
N THR A 123 5.67 4.09 -4.65
CA THR A 123 5.94 2.74 -5.15
C THR A 123 4.64 2.02 -5.54
N VAL A 124 3.60 2.09 -4.70
CA VAL A 124 2.28 1.49 -5.01
C VAL A 124 1.65 2.14 -6.24
N LYS A 125 1.69 3.47 -6.37
CA LYS A 125 1.19 4.20 -7.55
C LYS A 125 1.98 3.88 -8.82
N GLY A 126 3.27 3.57 -8.68
CA GLY A 126 4.11 3.09 -9.77
C GLY A 126 3.72 1.71 -10.29
N ASN A 127 2.93 0.94 -9.56
CA ASN A 127 2.51 -0.40 -9.95
C ASN A 127 1.09 -0.39 -10.55
N LYS A 128 0.99 -0.54 -11.87
CA LYS A 128 -0.27 -0.55 -12.63
C LYS A 128 -1.26 -1.64 -12.16
N ALA A 129 -0.78 -2.74 -11.59
CA ALA A 129 -1.65 -3.81 -11.10
C ALA A 129 -2.32 -3.44 -9.76
N LEU A 130 -1.63 -2.64 -8.94
CA LEU A 130 -2.06 -2.28 -7.59
C LEU A 130 -2.84 -0.97 -7.53
N TYR A 131 -2.58 -0.02 -8.44
CA TYR A 131 -3.18 1.31 -8.39
C TYR A 131 -3.94 1.61 -9.68
N LYS A 132 -5.27 1.58 -9.60
CA LYS A 132 -6.20 1.81 -10.71
C LYS A 132 -7.23 2.86 -10.32
N ASN A 133 -7.55 3.75 -11.25
CA ASN A 133 -8.46 4.87 -11.03
C ASN A 133 -9.49 5.02 -12.16
N ASP A 134 -9.88 3.92 -12.78
CA ASP A 134 -10.80 3.85 -13.92
C ASP A 134 -12.15 4.51 -13.66
N SER A 135 -12.58 4.62 -12.41
CA SER A 135 -13.83 5.29 -12.03
C SER A 135 -13.81 6.82 -12.18
N TRP A 136 -12.62 7.45 -12.22
CA TRP A 136 -12.47 8.90 -12.27
C TRP A 136 -11.33 9.41 -13.18
N ASP A 137 -10.40 8.56 -13.57
CA ASP A 137 -9.29 8.89 -14.48
C ASP A 137 -9.53 8.34 -15.88
N LEU A 138 -9.60 9.23 -16.85
CA LEU A 138 -9.91 8.90 -18.23
C LEU A 138 -8.85 8.00 -18.89
N VAL A 139 -7.60 8.10 -18.46
CA VAL A 139 -6.50 7.28 -19.01
C VAL A 139 -6.67 5.83 -18.58
N ASP A 140 -6.90 5.56 -17.29
CA ASP A 140 -7.14 4.21 -16.77
C ASP A 140 -8.47 3.65 -17.34
N ALA A 141 -9.53 4.46 -17.35
CA ALA A 141 -10.82 4.07 -17.91
C ALA A 141 -10.73 3.66 -19.38
N THR A 142 -9.99 4.43 -20.20
CA THR A 142 -9.81 4.11 -21.63
C THR A 142 -8.94 2.86 -21.83
N THR A 143 -8.02 2.61 -20.92
CA THR A 143 -7.20 1.36 -20.92
C THR A 143 -8.06 0.14 -20.62
N ALA A 144 -9.04 0.29 -19.71
CA ALA A 144 -9.99 -0.77 -19.35
C ALA A 144 -11.07 -0.96 -20.41
N ASP A 145 -11.62 0.12 -20.97
CA ASP A 145 -12.64 0.13 -22.02
C ASP A 145 -12.40 1.28 -23.01
N SER A 146 -11.89 0.95 -24.20
CA SER A 146 -11.59 1.93 -25.24
C SER A 146 -12.82 2.69 -25.75
N THR A 147 -14.04 2.19 -25.50
CA THR A 147 -15.28 2.85 -25.93
C THR A 147 -15.64 4.08 -25.09
N ILE A 148 -15.02 4.25 -23.93
CA ILE A 148 -15.24 5.38 -23.01
C ILE A 148 -15.01 6.71 -23.72
N ILE A 149 -14.00 6.83 -24.57
CA ILE A 149 -13.72 8.07 -25.32
C ILE A 149 -14.91 8.52 -26.17
N ALA A 150 -15.66 7.59 -26.74
CA ALA A 150 -16.84 7.93 -27.54
C ALA A 150 -18.02 8.43 -26.67
N LYS A 151 -18.10 7.94 -25.42
CA LYS A 151 -19.23 8.16 -24.50
C LYS A 151 -19.00 9.27 -23.46
N VAL A 152 -17.73 9.67 -23.22
CA VAL A 152 -17.40 10.62 -22.15
C VAL A 152 -18.10 11.97 -22.37
N ASP A 153 -18.73 12.50 -21.31
CA ASP A 153 -19.24 13.86 -21.31
C ASP A 153 -18.07 14.85 -21.20
N THR A 154 -17.77 15.56 -22.29
CA THR A 154 -16.65 16.51 -22.34
C THR A 154 -16.79 17.67 -21.36
N LYS A 155 -18.01 17.98 -20.88
CA LYS A 155 -18.25 19.02 -19.87
C LYS A 155 -17.62 18.66 -18.51
N THR A 156 -17.41 17.37 -18.26
CA THR A 156 -16.81 16.85 -17.00
C THR A 156 -15.28 16.83 -17.03
N LEU A 157 -14.67 17.07 -18.19
CA LEU A 157 -13.22 17.08 -18.38
C LEU A 157 -12.57 18.38 -17.87
N PRO A 158 -11.25 18.41 -17.70
CA PRO A 158 -10.47 19.64 -17.51
C PRO A 158 -10.79 20.69 -18.59
N ASP A 159 -10.80 21.96 -18.24
CA ASP A 159 -11.19 23.05 -19.15
C ASP A 159 -10.41 23.05 -20.46
N THR A 160 -9.14 22.68 -20.42
CA THR A 160 -8.26 22.55 -21.59
C THR A 160 -8.69 21.46 -22.57
N LEU A 161 -9.54 20.53 -22.14
CA LEU A 161 -9.95 19.36 -22.92
C LEU A 161 -11.43 19.40 -23.36
N LYS A 162 -12.25 20.30 -22.80
CA LYS A 162 -13.69 20.37 -23.06
C LYS A 162 -14.05 20.55 -24.54
N ASN A 163 -13.22 21.29 -25.26
CA ASN A 163 -13.47 21.64 -26.67
C ASN A 163 -12.71 20.75 -27.66
N LYS A 164 -12.09 19.66 -27.18
CA LYS A 164 -11.34 18.73 -28.01
C LYS A 164 -12.27 17.76 -28.74
N SER A 165 -11.98 17.47 -29.99
CA SER A 165 -12.64 16.40 -30.74
C SER A 165 -12.33 15.03 -30.13
N ARG A 166 -13.13 14.02 -30.42
CA ARG A 166 -12.90 12.63 -29.96
C ARG A 166 -11.56 12.08 -30.41
N SER A 167 -11.12 12.41 -31.61
CA SER A 167 -9.81 12.00 -32.13
C SER A 167 -8.65 12.65 -31.38
N GLU A 168 -8.74 13.95 -31.09
CA GLU A 168 -7.74 14.66 -30.27
C GLU A 168 -7.69 14.11 -28.85
N LEU A 169 -8.87 13.86 -28.21
CA LEU A 169 -8.92 13.27 -26.87
C LEU A 169 -8.26 11.89 -26.85
N LEU A 170 -8.54 11.04 -27.83
CA LEU A 170 -7.93 9.73 -27.94
C LEU A 170 -6.40 9.83 -28.05
N GLN A 171 -5.90 10.78 -28.85
CA GLN A 171 -4.45 10.98 -28.99
C GLN A 171 -3.82 11.49 -27.70
N ILE A 172 -4.47 12.43 -27.00
CA ILE A 172 -4.00 12.93 -25.70
C ILE A 172 -3.95 11.81 -24.67
N VAL A 173 -5.01 11.00 -24.58
CA VAL A 173 -5.06 9.87 -23.65
C VAL A 173 -3.97 8.84 -23.95
N LYS A 174 -3.74 8.50 -25.22
CA LYS A 174 -2.63 7.61 -25.62
C LYS A 174 -1.27 8.16 -25.22
N ASN A 175 -1.03 9.44 -25.46
CA ASN A 175 0.23 10.08 -25.08
C ASN A 175 0.42 10.06 -23.54
N LYS A 176 -0.66 10.38 -22.78
CA LYS A 176 -0.64 10.35 -21.32
C LYS A 176 -0.43 8.94 -20.78
N ASN A 177 -1.01 7.92 -21.42
CA ASN A 177 -0.76 6.53 -21.03
C ASN A 177 0.70 6.13 -21.28
N SER A 178 1.27 6.46 -22.43
CA SER A 178 2.69 6.17 -22.74
C SER A 178 3.64 6.89 -21.78
N GLU A 179 3.34 8.16 -21.46
CA GLU A 179 4.10 8.93 -20.46
C GLU A 179 4.02 8.26 -19.08
N ARG A 180 2.82 7.84 -18.65
CA ARG A 180 2.57 7.14 -17.40
C ARG A 180 3.37 5.84 -17.31
N GLU A 181 3.32 5.01 -18.34
CA GLU A 181 4.06 3.74 -18.38
C GLU A 181 5.58 3.95 -18.30
N SER A 182 6.11 5.00 -18.92
CA SER A 182 7.52 5.36 -18.80
C SER A 182 7.88 5.75 -17.38
N ILE A 183 7.08 6.62 -16.75
CA ILE A 183 7.29 7.07 -15.37
C ILE A 183 7.18 5.90 -14.38
N GLN A 184 6.23 4.99 -14.58
CA GLN A 184 6.07 3.80 -13.73
C GLN A 184 7.32 2.91 -13.78
N LYS A 185 7.91 2.70 -14.94
CA LYS A 185 9.19 1.98 -15.09
C LYS A 185 10.36 2.71 -14.41
N GLU A 186 10.38 4.04 -14.50
CA GLU A 186 11.38 4.84 -13.79
C GLU A 186 11.23 4.70 -12.27
N ILE A 187 9.99 4.76 -11.74
CA ILE A 187 9.70 4.55 -10.31
C ILE A 187 10.17 3.16 -9.86
N GLU A 188 9.84 2.11 -10.62
CA GLU A 188 10.27 0.75 -10.32
C GLU A 188 11.80 0.64 -10.23
N THR A 189 12.50 1.20 -11.24
CA THR A 189 13.96 1.19 -11.30
C THR A 189 14.60 1.95 -10.14
N VAL A 190 14.09 3.15 -9.83
CA VAL A 190 14.61 3.98 -8.74
C VAL A 190 14.31 3.36 -7.39
N ASN A 191 13.11 2.77 -7.23
CA ASN A 191 12.74 2.07 -6.00
C ASN A 191 13.63 0.84 -5.75
N ALA A 192 13.93 0.05 -6.78
CA ALA A 192 14.86 -1.07 -6.64
C ALA A 192 16.25 -0.64 -6.13
N LYS A 193 16.77 0.49 -6.65
CA LYS A 193 18.03 1.08 -6.14
C LYS A 193 17.91 1.55 -4.69
N ARG A 194 16.78 2.15 -4.35
CA ARG A 194 16.46 2.59 -2.98
C ARG A 194 16.46 1.43 -2.00
N GLU A 195 15.73 0.36 -2.32
CA GLU A 195 15.65 -0.84 -1.47
C GLU A 195 17.03 -1.51 -1.30
N SER A 196 17.82 -1.61 -2.36
CA SER A 196 19.19 -2.12 -2.29
C SER A 196 20.08 -1.26 -1.38
N PHE A 197 19.96 0.06 -1.45
CA PHE A 197 20.68 0.98 -0.58
C PHE A 197 20.27 0.76 0.88
N ILE A 198 18.96 0.70 1.18
CA ILE A 198 18.43 0.47 2.52
C ILE A 198 18.91 -0.87 3.07
N ALA A 199 18.87 -1.95 2.27
CA ALA A 199 19.35 -3.27 2.67
C ALA A 199 20.83 -3.22 3.06
N THR A 200 21.66 -2.51 2.27
CA THR A 200 23.09 -2.33 2.55
C THR A 200 23.30 -1.56 3.86
N GLU A 201 22.57 -0.48 4.07
CA GLU A 201 22.68 0.32 5.30
C GLU A 201 22.17 -0.45 6.54
N LYS A 202 21.07 -1.21 6.40
CA LYS A 202 20.58 -2.10 7.46
C LYS A 202 21.64 -3.15 7.84
N THR A 203 22.29 -3.77 6.86
CA THR A 203 23.34 -4.77 7.11
C THR A 203 24.53 -4.16 7.88
N LYS A 204 24.93 -2.94 7.53
CA LYS A 204 25.98 -2.21 8.28
C LYS A 204 25.58 -1.90 9.73
N LYS A 205 24.28 -1.64 9.98
CA LYS A 205 23.73 -1.32 11.29
C LYS A 205 23.34 -2.57 12.10
N ALA A 206 22.94 -3.67 11.45
CA ALA A 206 22.43 -4.89 12.08
C ALA A 206 23.45 -5.59 13.01
N ALA A 207 24.72 -5.18 12.95
CA ALA A 207 25.70 -5.57 13.98
C ALA A 207 25.40 -4.96 15.37
N LYS A 208 24.38 -4.09 15.52
CA LYS A 208 24.12 -3.33 16.75
C LYS A 208 22.72 -3.45 17.36
N ASN A 209 21.64 -3.74 16.63
CA ASN A 209 20.28 -3.71 17.18
C ASN A 209 19.41 -4.85 16.67
N ASN A 210 18.90 -5.66 17.60
CA ASN A 210 17.95 -6.75 17.35
C ASN A 210 16.50 -6.25 17.55
N ASP A 211 16.15 -5.09 17.02
CA ASP A 211 14.84 -4.48 17.23
C ASP A 211 13.76 -5.18 16.38
N GLN A 212 12.79 -5.78 17.08
CA GLN A 212 11.60 -6.39 16.47
C GLN A 212 10.63 -5.30 16.03
N THR A 213 10.50 -5.12 14.71
CA THR A 213 9.55 -4.19 14.12
C THR A 213 8.29 -4.94 13.67
N LEU A 214 7.15 -4.22 13.53
CA LEU A 214 5.93 -4.78 12.98
C LEU A 214 6.18 -5.46 11.62
N GLU A 215 6.95 -4.81 10.77
CA GLU A 215 7.28 -5.28 9.42
C GLU A 215 8.08 -6.60 9.46
N SER A 216 9.10 -6.68 10.31
CA SER A 216 9.94 -7.89 10.47
C SER A 216 9.13 -9.06 11.04
N GLU A 217 8.24 -8.81 12.00
CA GLU A 217 7.42 -9.87 12.59
C GLU A 217 6.34 -10.38 11.64
N ILE A 218 5.69 -9.49 10.88
CA ILE A 218 4.73 -9.88 9.83
C ILE A 218 5.45 -10.72 8.77
N GLU A 219 6.59 -10.28 8.27
CA GLU A 219 7.36 -11.02 7.26
C GLU A 219 7.74 -12.41 7.75
N LYS A 220 8.25 -12.53 8.98
CA LYS A 220 8.60 -13.79 9.61
C LYS A 220 7.40 -14.73 9.72
N ILE A 221 6.24 -14.22 10.16
CA ILE A 221 5.00 -15.00 10.25
C ILE A 221 4.58 -15.48 8.87
N ILE A 222 4.58 -14.60 7.87
CA ILE A 222 4.18 -14.92 6.50
C ILE A 222 5.10 -16.01 5.92
N ARG A 223 6.42 -15.88 6.05
CA ARG A 223 7.38 -16.88 5.57
C ARG A 223 7.18 -18.24 6.24
N ASN A 224 7.01 -18.26 7.56
CA ASN A 224 6.77 -19.50 8.31
C ASN A 224 5.45 -20.18 7.92
N GLN A 225 4.41 -19.39 7.68
CA GLN A 225 3.11 -19.95 7.32
C GLN A 225 3.02 -20.35 5.84
N ALA A 226 3.73 -19.68 4.94
CA ALA A 226 3.84 -20.07 3.54
C ALA A 226 4.41 -21.49 3.38
N GLN A 227 5.37 -21.86 4.23
CA GLN A 227 5.94 -23.22 4.24
C GLN A 227 4.89 -24.31 4.51
N ARG A 228 3.83 -24.02 5.28
CA ARG A 228 2.73 -24.97 5.52
C ARG A 228 1.95 -25.31 4.25
N PHE A 229 2.04 -24.45 3.24
CA PHE A 229 1.37 -24.59 1.94
C PHE A 229 2.35 -24.90 0.81
N ASN A 230 3.60 -25.29 1.13
CA ASN A 230 4.67 -25.52 0.15
C ASN A 230 4.93 -24.29 -0.75
N MET A 231 4.71 -23.08 -0.24
CA MET A 231 4.96 -21.83 -0.95
C MET A 231 6.31 -21.26 -0.54
N VAL A 232 7.10 -20.81 -1.52
CA VAL A 232 8.35 -20.08 -1.30
C VAL A 232 8.13 -18.60 -1.60
N ILE A 233 8.38 -17.74 -0.62
CA ILE A 233 8.34 -16.28 -0.79
C ILE A 233 9.77 -15.84 -1.11
N GLN A 234 9.94 -15.32 -2.31
CA GLN A 234 11.20 -14.74 -2.78
C GLN A 234 11.45 -13.37 -2.17
#